data_6add90f8d384282df0b99f32ee4cd151
#
_entry.id   6add90f8d384282df0b99f32ee4cd151
#
_cell.length_a   1.000
_cell.length_b   1.000
_cell.length_c   1.000
_cell.angle_alpha   90.00
_cell.angle_beta   90.00
_cell.angle_gamma   90.00
#
_symmetry.space_group_name_H-M   'P 1'
#
loop_
_entity.id
_entity.type
_entity.pdbx_description
1 polymer ?
#
loop_
_entity_poly.entity_id
_entity_poly.type
_entity_poly.pdbx_seq_one_letter_code
_entity_poly.pdbx_strand_id
1 'polypeptide(L)'
;MARSTLDEEMNVVSATCKNLGLGEVTLTALKAAHHTTFLVSPLKIVARVQSSEPIDAARQTALREVAVARHLAGRSAPALAPLEDIAGPHANPPCVVTLWPYVDRGRAAAEEDTAAAATALDAVHRALLDYSGDLPPYTGALDHCWSVLTDDQACS
;
A
#
# COMPACT_ATOMS: atom_id res chain seq x y z
N MET A 1 -16.37 -14.96 0.06
CA MET A 1 -15.16 -14.91 -0.77
C MET A 1 -13.97 -15.34 0.04
N ALA A 2 -13.20 -16.31 -0.44
CA ALA A 2 -12.02 -16.80 0.30
C ALA A 2 -10.91 -15.74 0.19
N ARG A 3 -10.46 -15.24 1.33
CA ARG A 3 -9.26 -14.42 1.41
C ARG A 3 -8.06 -15.29 1.05
N SER A 4 -7.12 -14.76 0.26
CA SER A 4 -5.85 -15.42 -0.02
C SER A 4 -5.16 -15.83 1.28
N THR A 5 -4.59 -17.02 1.33
CA THR A 5 -3.83 -17.47 2.50
C THR A 5 -2.47 -16.77 2.56
N LEU A 6 -1.88 -16.70 3.75
CA LEU A 6 -0.56 -16.12 3.93
C LEU A 6 0.50 -16.78 3.03
N ASP A 7 0.41 -18.10 2.87
CA ASP A 7 1.32 -18.88 2.02
C ASP A 7 1.16 -18.54 0.53
N GLU A 8 -0.07 -18.34 0.06
CA GLU A 8 -0.33 -17.89 -1.31
C GLU A 8 0.25 -16.50 -1.55
N GLU A 9 0.05 -15.58 -0.61
CA GLU A 9 0.61 -14.23 -0.69
C GLU A 9 2.14 -14.24 -0.69
N MET A 10 2.77 -15.07 0.14
CA MET A 10 4.24 -15.29 0.14
C MET A 10 4.73 -15.82 -1.21
N ASN A 11 4.05 -16.80 -1.79
CA ASN A 11 4.39 -17.34 -3.09
C ASN A 11 4.29 -16.28 -4.19
N VAL A 12 3.24 -15.45 -4.16
CA VAL A 12 3.06 -14.33 -5.09
C VAL A 12 4.20 -13.31 -4.97
N VAL A 13 4.60 -12.94 -3.77
CA VAL A 13 5.72 -12.01 -3.55
C VAL A 13 7.04 -12.62 -4.03
N SER A 14 7.29 -13.90 -3.72
CA SER A 14 8.50 -14.61 -4.19
C SER A 14 8.58 -14.65 -5.71
N ALA A 15 7.48 -14.98 -6.36
CA ALA A 15 7.39 -15.00 -7.82
C ALA A 15 7.62 -13.59 -8.41
N THR A 16 7.05 -12.55 -7.79
CA THR A 16 7.26 -11.16 -8.20
C THR A 16 8.73 -10.77 -8.09
N CYS A 17 9.38 -11.05 -6.97
CA CYS A 17 10.81 -10.78 -6.78
C CYS A 17 11.68 -11.50 -7.82
N LYS A 18 11.37 -12.77 -8.09
CA LYS A 18 12.07 -13.55 -9.12
C LYS A 18 11.91 -12.95 -10.51
N ASN A 19 10.71 -12.56 -10.90
CA ASN A 19 10.42 -11.95 -12.19
C ASN A 19 11.13 -10.60 -12.39
N LEU A 20 11.34 -9.88 -11.28
CA LEU A 20 12.11 -8.63 -11.27
C LEU A 20 13.64 -8.82 -11.20
N GLY A 21 14.11 -10.06 -11.14
CA GLY A 21 15.54 -10.35 -11.07
C GLY A 21 16.19 -9.95 -9.74
N LEU A 22 15.41 -9.90 -8.64
CA LEU A 22 15.92 -9.47 -7.33
C LEU A 22 16.74 -10.53 -6.59
N GLY A 23 16.98 -11.68 -7.20
CA GLY A 23 17.77 -12.77 -6.64
C GLY A 23 17.00 -13.60 -5.61
N GLU A 24 17.75 -14.32 -4.78
CA GLU A 24 17.17 -15.10 -3.68
C GLU A 24 16.78 -14.18 -2.53
N VAL A 25 15.54 -14.28 -2.11
CA VAL A 25 14.98 -13.45 -1.04
C VAL A 25 14.34 -14.31 0.05
N THR A 26 14.40 -13.82 1.27
CA THR A 26 13.65 -14.36 2.41
C THR A 26 12.53 -13.39 2.77
N LEU A 27 11.34 -13.90 2.95
CA LEU A 27 10.15 -13.12 3.28
C LEU A 27 9.81 -13.29 4.77
N THR A 28 9.64 -12.16 5.45
CA THR A 28 9.15 -12.12 6.84
C THR A 28 7.88 -11.31 6.89
N ALA A 29 6.78 -11.90 7.34
CA ALA A 29 5.53 -11.18 7.51
C ALA A 29 5.66 -10.12 8.60
N LEU A 30 5.38 -8.86 8.27
CA LEU A 30 5.41 -7.73 9.20
C LEU A 30 4.01 -7.44 9.77
N LYS A 31 2.99 -7.55 8.93
CA LYS A 31 1.60 -7.28 9.29
C LYS A 31 0.67 -8.06 8.37
N ALA A 32 -0.35 -8.68 8.97
CA ALA A 32 -1.46 -9.29 8.27
C ALA A 32 -2.76 -8.65 8.77
N ALA A 33 -3.31 -7.69 8.01
CA ALA A 33 -4.57 -7.02 8.30
C ALA A 33 -5.39 -6.91 6.98
N HIS A 34 -5.89 -5.72 6.61
CA HIS A 34 -6.52 -5.49 5.31
C HIS A 34 -5.57 -5.72 4.13
N HIS A 35 -4.29 -5.43 4.34
CA HIS A 35 -3.20 -5.71 3.42
C HIS A 35 -2.11 -6.45 4.18
N THR A 36 -1.52 -7.45 3.55
CA THR A 36 -0.37 -8.13 4.12
C THR A 36 0.91 -7.44 3.66
N THR A 37 1.86 -7.28 4.56
CA THR A 37 3.17 -6.69 4.26
C THR A 37 4.27 -7.66 4.64
N PHE A 38 5.26 -7.81 3.76
CA PHE A 38 6.42 -8.66 3.96
C PHE A 38 7.70 -7.84 3.88
N LEU A 39 8.61 -8.08 4.79
CA LEU A 39 10.00 -7.67 4.64
C LEU A 39 10.70 -8.62 3.67
N VAL A 40 11.32 -8.06 2.64
CA VAL A 40 12.11 -8.78 1.63
C VAL A 40 13.58 -8.62 1.96
N SER A 41 14.17 -9.64 2.56
CA SER A 41 15.59 -9.64 2.96
C SER A 41 16.45 -10.33 1.91
N PRO A 42 17.70 -9.88 1.70
CA PRO A 42 18.44 -8.82 2.41
C PRO A 42 18.22 -7.41 1.84
N LEU A 43 17.31 -7.21 0.89
CA LEU A 43 17.19 -6.00 0.07
C LEU A 43 16.63 -4.78 0.82
N LYS A 44 16.13 -4.96 2.05
CA LYS A 44 15.45 -3.91 2.82
C LYS A 44 14.28 -3.28 2.04
N ILE A 45 13.48 -4.13 1.41
CA ILE A 45 12.28 -3.76 0.67
C ILE A 45 11.07 -4.28 1.46
N VAL A 46 9.98 -3.55 1.43
CA VAL A 46 8.67 -4.00 1.92
C VAL A 46 7.79 -4.31 0.71
N ALA A 47 7.34 -5.54 0.60
CA ALA A 47 6.30 -5.93 -0.33
C ALA A 47 4.94 -5.79 0.34
N ARG A 48 4.05 -4.99 -0.24
CA ARG A 48 2.66 -4.87 0.18
C ARG A 48 1.78 -5.61 -0.78
N VAL A 49 0.99 -6.53 -0.26
CA VAL A 49 0.08 -7.38 -1.03
C VAL A 49 -1.35 -6.91 -0.84
N GLN A 50 -2.05 -6.71 -1.93
CA GLN A 50 -3.47 -6.41 -1.97
C GLN A 50 -4.18 -7.57 -2.69
N SER A 51 -5.11 -8.22 -1.98
CA SER A 51 -5.98 -9.22 -2.54
C SER A 51 -7.41 -8.71 -2.46
N SER A 52 -8.00 -8.38 -3.59
CA SER A 52 -9.41 -8.01 -3.69
C SER A 52 -9.97 -8.45 -5.03
N GLU A 53 -11.24 -8.75 -5.05
CA GLU A 53 -11.95 -8.99 -6.30
C GLU A 53 -12.92 -7.84 -6.59
N PRO A 54 -12.94 -7.35 -7.82
CA PRO A 54 -12.07 -7.78 -8.92
C PRO A 54 -10.61 -7.30 -8.75
N ILE A 55 -9.66 -8.05 -9.26
CA ILE A 55 -8.22 -7.73 -9.21
C ILE A 55 -7.92 -6.36 -9.84
N ASP A 56 -8.70 -5.94 -10.81
CA ASP A 56 -8.55 -4.63 -11.44
C ASP A 56 -8.78 -3.49 -10.44
N ALA A 57 -9.68 -3.64 -9.47
CA ALA A 57 -9.87 -2.65 -8.41
C ALA A 57 -8.63 -2.54 -7.52
N ALA A 58 -8.02 -3.66 -7.13
CA ALA A 58 -6.76 -3.69 -6.39
C ALA A 58 -5.65 -3.02 -7.19
N ARG A 59 -5.56 -3.32 -8.49
CA ARG A 59 -4.57 -2.73 -9.38
C ARG A 59 -4.74 -1.22 -9.52
N GLN A 60 -5.96 -0.72 -9.70
CA GLN A 60 -6.24 0.71 -9.78
C GLN A 60 -5.89 1.43 -8.47
N THR A 61 -6.22 0.84 -7.32
CA THR A 61 -5.84 1.37 -6.02
C THR A 61 -4.32 1.45 -5.87
N ALA A 62 -3.60 0.40 -6.22
CA ALA A 62 -2.15 0.34 -6.15
C ALA A 62 -1.47 1.34 -7.12
N LEU A 63 -2.00 1.51 -8.34
CA LEU A 63 -1.53 2.54 -9.29
C LEU A 63 -1.67 3.94 -8.71
N ARG A 64 -2.81 4.23 -8.12
CA ARG A 64 -3.09 5.54 -7.49
C ARG A 64 -2.14 5.79 -6.31
N GLU A 65 -1.96 4.81 -5.43
CA GLU A 65 -1.05 4.92 -4.29
C GLU A 65 0.39 5.25 -4.73
N VAL A 66 0.91 4.54 -5.73
CA VAL A 66 2.25 4.78 -6.28
C VAL A 66 2.34 6.15 -6.95
N ALA A 67 1.31 6.56 -7.70
CA ALA A 67 1.27 7.86 -8.36
C ALA A 67 1.26 9.03 -7.36
N VAL A 68 0.44 8.94 -6.32
CA VAL A 68 0.40 9.93 -5.22
C VAL A 68 1.75 10.00 -4.51
N ALA A 69 2.34 8.85 -4.17
CA ALA A 69 3.63 8.82 -3.49
C ALA A 69 4.76 9.44 -4.34
N ARG A 70 4.77 9.20 -5.66
CA ARG A 70 5.71 9.84 -6.58
C ARG A 70 5.52 11.36 -6.64
N HIS A 71 4.27 11.81 -6.70
CA HIS A 71 3.97 13.23 -6.67
C HIS A 71 4.48 13.89 -5.39
N LEU A 72 4.19 13.30 -4.23
CA LEU A 72 4.67 13.78 -2.92
C LEU A 72 6.19 13.82 -2.85
N ALA A 73 6.88 12.80 -3.33
CA ALA A 73 8.34 12.75 -3.40
C ALA A 73 8.90 13.86 -4.30
N GLY A 74 8.29 14.11 -5.46
CA GLY A 74 8.65 15.18 -6.37
C GLY A 74 8.45 16.59 -5.78
N ARG A 75 7.61 16.71 -4.75
CA ARG A 75 7.38 17.96 -3.98
C ARG A 75 8.20 18.01 -2.69
N SER A 76 9.08 17.06 -2.46
CA SER A 76 9.86 16.94 -1.22
C SER A 76 8.97 16.92 0.03
N ALA A 77 7.74 16.45 -0.09
CA ALA A 77 6.86 16.25 1.04
C ALA A 77 7.37 15.11 1.93
N PRO A 78 7.14 15.14 3.24
CA PRO A 78 7.59 14.12 4.18
C PRO A 78 6.76 12.84 4.06
N ALA A 79 6.86 12.17 2.92
CA ALA A 79 6.17 10.94 2.59
C ALA A 79 7.18 9.91 2.05
N LEU A 80 6.84 8.64 2.20
CA LEU A 80 7.68 7.57 1.70
C LEU A 80 7.69 7.58 0.16
N ALA A 81 8.86 7.80 -0.44
CA ALA A 81 9.03 7.71 -1.88
C ALA A 81 8.98 6.23 -2.31
N PRO A 82 8.25 5.89 -3.39
CA PRO A 82 8.29 4.54 -3.92
C PRO A 82 9.63 4.26 -4.58
N LEU A 83 9.97 2.97 -4.71
CA LEU A 83 11.15 2.56 -5.48
C LEU A 83 10.95 2.94 -6.96
N GLU A 84 11.95 3.57 -7.59
CA GLU A 84 11.78 4.20 -8.92
C GLU A 84 11.36 3.17 -9.98
N ASP A 85 12.14 2.09 -10.12
CA ASP A 85 11.99 1.16 -11.25
C ASP A 85 11.09 -0.05 -10.93
N ILE A 86 10.93 -0.38 -9.66
CA ILE A 86 10.30 -1.63 -9.22
C ILE A 86 9.11 -1.46 -8.28
N ALA A 87 8.64 -0.24 -8.05
CA ALA A 87 7.51 0.01 -7.15
C ALA A 87 6.24 -0.80 -7.52
N GLY A 88 6.05 -1.04 -8.80
CA GLY A 88 4.85 -1.70 -9.32
C GLY A 88 3.73 -0.70 -9.66
N PRO A 89 2.47 -1.13 -9.68
CA PRO A 89 1.95 -2.42 -9.22
C PRO A 89 2.29 -3.61 -10.13
N HIS A 90 2.63 -4.72 -9.53
CA HIS A 90 2.86 -6.00 -10.20
C HIS A 90 1.61 -6.87 -10.01
N ALA A 91 0.87 -7.08 -11.09
CA ALA A 91 -0.29 -7.97 -11.06
C ALA A 91 0.18 -9.43 -11.15
N ASN A 92 -0.12 -10.21 -10.13
CA ASN A 92 0.11 -11.64 -10.06
C ASN A 92 -1.12 -12.29 -9.42
N PRO A 93 -2.15 -12.60 -10.23
CA PRO A 93 -3.42 -13.07 -9.71
C PRO A 93 -3.27 -14.22 -8.70
N PRO A 94 -4.05 -14.22 -7.61
CA PRO A 94 -5.16 -13.30 -7.29
C PRO A 94 -4.75 -11.98 -6.61
N CYS A 95 -3.47 -11.63 -6.57
CA CYS A 95 -2.96 -10.50 -5.82
C CYS A 95 -2.30 -9.44 -6.71
N VAL A 96 -2.17 -8.25 -6.15
CA VAL A 96 -1.35 -7.15 -6.66
C VAL A 96 -0.28 -6.82 -5.62
N VAL A 97 0.97 -6.70 -6.06
CA VAL A 97 2.12 -6.41 -5.21
C VAL A 97 2.68 -5.05 -5.52
N THR A 98 2.93 -4.24 -4.50
CA THR A 98 3.73 -3.01 -4.59
C THR A 98 4.96 -3.12 -3.71
N LEU A 99 6.08 -2.55 -4.17
CA LEU A 99 7.37 -2.62 -3.48
C LEU A 99 7.79 -1.22 -3.00
N TRP A 100 8.17 -1.17 -1.73
CA TRP A 100 8.50 0.07 -1.03
C TRP A 100 9.83 -0.06 -0.29
N PRO A 101 10.58 1.03 -0.08
CA PRO A 101 11.75 0.95 0.77
C PRO A 101 11.35 0.61 2.21
N TYR A 102 12.15 -0.24 2.86
CA TYR A 102 11.97 -0.50 4.29
C TYR A 102 12.46 0.70 5.10
N VAL A 103 11.61 1.20 5.97
CA VAL A 103 11.95 2.23 6.95
C VAL A 103 11.84 1.63 8.34
N ASP A 104 12.94 1.63 9.07
CA ASP A 104 12.90 1.25 10.47
C ASP A 104 12.12 2.31 11.26
N ARG A 105 11.06 1.88 11.93
CA ARG A 105 10.21 2.79 12.71
C ARG A 105 10.89 3.33 13.95
N GLY A 106 12.03 2.74 14.34
CA GLY A 106 12.71 3.14 15.56
C GLY A 106 11.83 2.98 16.80
N ARG A 107 11.94 3.95 17.71
CA ARG A 107 11.16 4.02 18.95
C ARG A 107 9.72 4.45 18.68
N ALA A 108 8.77 4.03 19.52
CA ALA A 108 7.41 4.54 19.51
C ALA A 108 7.40 6.07 19.62
N ALA A 109 6.50 6.73 18.89
CA ALA A 109 6.34 8.18 18.91
C ALA A 109 6.11 8.68 20.34
N ALA A 110 6.82 9.73 20.72
CA ALA A 110 6.63 10.45 21.98
C ALA A 110 5.60 11.56 21.79
N GLU A 111 5.08 12.13 22.89
CA GLU A 111 4.17 13.29 22.80
C GLU A 111 4.79 14.45 22.04
N GLU A 112 6.10 14.63 22.16
CA GLU A 112 6.89 15.66 21.47
C GLU A 112 6.83 15.51 19.94
N ASP A 113 6.56 14.30 19.43
CA ASP A 113 6.47 14.03 18.00
C ASP A 113 5.14 14.51 17.38
N THR A 114 4.14 14.85 18.20
CA THR A 114 2.81 15.24 17.72
C THR A 114 2.85 16.54 16.90
N ALA A 115 3.62 17.54 17.34
CA ALA A 115 3.77 18.79 16.60
C ALA A 115 4.50 18.58 15.27
N ALA A 116 5.54 17.74 15.27
CA ALA A 116 6.27 17.35 14.06
C ALA A 116 5.36 16.58 13.08
N ALA A 117 4.54 15.67 13.60
CA ALA A 117 3.58 14.92 12.80
C ALA A 117 2.51 15.85 12.18
N ALA A 118 1.99 16.83 12.93
CA ALA A 118 1.05 17.82 12.42
C ALA A 118 1.66 18.67 11.30
N THR A 119 2.92 19.12 11.49
CA THR A 119 3.67 19.87 10.48
C THR A 119 3.90 19.03 9.22
N ALA A 120 4.25 17.76 9.37
CA ALA A 120 4.44 16.85 8.26
C ALA A 120 3.13 16.62 7.49
N LEU A 121 2.01 16.44 8.21
CA LEU A 121 0.69 16.28 7.61
C LEU A 121 0.27 17.53 6.81
N ASP A 122 0.47 18.72 7.35
CA ASP A 122 0.21 19.99 6.65
C ASP A 122 1.04 20.11 5.36
N ALA A 123 2.32 19.74 5.41
CA ALA A 123 3.18 19.72 4.22
C ALA A 123 2.70 18.72 3.16
N VAL A 124 2.23 17.53 3.56
CA VAL A 124 1.62 16.55 2.66
C VAL A 124 0.35 17.11 2.05
N HIS A 125 -0.55 17.70 2.84
CA HIS A 125 -1.79 18.29 2.32
C HIS A 125 -1.51 19.41 1.32
N ARG A 126 -0.56 20.31 1.60
CA ARG A 126 -0.16 21.37 0.66
C ARG A 126 0.39 20.80 -0.64
N ALA A 127 1.21 19.76 -0.57
CA ALA A 127 1.76 19.12 -1.74
C ALA A 127 0.68 18.43 -2.60
N LEU A 128 -0.45 18.05 -2.01
CA LEU A 128 -1.57 17.44 -2.74
C LEU A 128 -2.51 18.45 -3.40
N LEU A 129 -2.44 19.75 -3.08
CA LEU A 129 -3.35 20.76 -3.64
C LEU A 129 -3.27 20.89 -5.17
N ASP A 130 -2.12 20.59 -5.74
CA ASP A 130 -1.89 20.63 -7.19
C ASP A 130 -1.74 19.23 -7.82
N TYR A 131 -2.10 18.18 -7.08
CA TYR A 131 -2.17 16.84 -7.63
C TYR A 131 -3.34 16.74 -8.61
N SER A 132 -3.03 16.52 -9.89
CA SER A 132 -4.01 16.43 -10.97
C SER A 132 -4.45 14.99 -11.31
N GLY A 133 -3.94 14.00 -10.57
CA GLY A 133 -4.33 12.61 -10.76
C GLY A 133 -5.72 12.31 -10.19
N ASP A 134 -6.27 11.17 -10.61
CA ASP A 134 -7.56 10.70 -10.15
C ASP A 134 -7.50 10.26 -8.67
N LEU A 135 -8.28 10.93 -7.83
CA LEU A 135 -8.50 10.55 -6.43
C LEU A 135 -9.97 10.17 -6.23
N PRO A 136 -10.26 9.12 -5.45
CA PRO A 136 -11.63 8.81 -5.13
C PRO A 136 -12.24 9.96 -4.30
N PRO A 137 -13.54 10.23 -4.43
CA PRO A 137 -14.20 11.19 -3.58
C PRO A 137 -14.07 10.74 -2.10
N TYR A 138 -13.93 11.71 -1.19
CA TYR A 138 -13.83 11.40 0.24
C TYR A 138 -15.05 10.65 0.79
N THR A 139 -16.19 10.76 0.12
CA THR A 139 -17.42 10.04 0.43
C THR A 139 -17.37 8.56 0.08
N GLY A 140 -16.43 8.12 -0.77
CA GLY A 140 -16.38 6.73 -1.24
C GLY A 140 -16.26 5.70 -0.12
N ALA A 141 -15.56 6.02 0.97
CA ALA A 141 -15.48 5.16 2.15
C ALA A 141 -16.84 5.10 2.89
N LEU A 142 -17.57 6.21 2.97
CA LEU A 142 -18.90 6.29 3.59
C LEU A 142 -19.92 5.54 2.74
N ASP A 143 -19.87 5.68 1.43
CA ASP A 143 -20.75 4.99 0.49
C ASP A 143 -20.55 3.47 0.58
N HIS A 144 -19.30 3.01 0.71
CA HIS A 144 -18.99 1.61 0.94
C HIS A 144 -19.52 1.11 2.29
N CYS A 145 -19.29 1.84 3.38
CA CYS A 145 -19.84 1.47 4.68
C CYS A 145 -21.38 1.42 4.64
N TRP A 146 -22.01 2.36 3.95
CA TRP A 146 -23.46 2.40 3.81
C TRP A 146 -23.99 1.21 3.02
N SER A 147 -23.35 0.82 1.92
CA SER A 147 -23.74 -0.36 1.15
C SER A 147 -23.66 -1.64 1.97
N VAL A 148 -22.57 -1.84 2.73
CA VAL A 148 -22.41 -3.01 3.60
C VAL A 148 -23.52 -3.07 4.67
N LEU A 149 -23.85 -1.94 5.28
CA LEU A 149 -24.91 -1.88 6.31
C LEU A 149 -26.32 -2.12 5.75
N THR A 150 -26.56 -1.73 4.49
CA THR A 150 -27.87 -1.92 3.84
C THR A 150 -28.04 -3.34 3.30
N ASP A 151 -26.97 -3.98 2.84
CA ASP A 151 -26.98 -5.36 2.35
C ASP A 151 -27.22 -6.37 3.49
N ASP A 152 -26.71 -6.09 4.70
CA ASP A 152 -26.93 -6.95 5.88
C ASP A 152 -28.41 -6.93 6.37
N GLN A 153 -29.18 -5.89 6.05
CA GLN A 153 -30.59 -5.82 6.37
C GLN A 153 -31.50 -6.57 5.37
N ALA A 154 -30.99 -6.93 4.21
CA ALA A 154 -31.72 -7.68 3.21
C ALA A 154 -31.73 -9.21 3.44
N CYS A 155 -30.97 -9.68 4.43
CA CYS A 155 -30.84 -11.09 4.81
C CYS A 155 -31.63 -11.49 6.08
N SER A 156 -32.60 -10.71 6.53
CA SER A 156 -33.43 -11.02 7.72
C SER A 156 -34.87 -11.38 7.34
#